data_f1ccb64efc62c92a00c17841f681081a
#
_entry.id   f1ccb64efc62c92a00c17841f681081a
#
_cell.length_a   1.000
_cell.length_b   1.000
_cell.length_c   1.000
_cell.angle_alpha   90.00
_cell.angle_beta   90.00
_cell.angle_gamma   90.00
#
_symmetry.space_group_name_H-M   'P 1'
#
loop_
_entity.id
_entity.type
_entity.pdbx_description
1 polymer ?
#
loop_
_entity_poly.entity_id
_entity_poly.type
_entity_poly.pdbx_seq_one_letter_code
_entity_poly.pdbx_strand_id
1 'polypeptide(L)'
;ETKTLFDKTFDTGIEHGTITVLLDHEGYEVTTYRIDGKYEDNRHPKEVTFTRSLKEDLLRRDFTINAMAYNDADGLVDIFGGMEDLKKGVIRCVGDATARFSEDALRILRGIRFAAQLGFEIDDEARMAMKELAPTLRKISAERIQVELVKTLVSDRPDMLRTAYELGITKQFLPEFDLLMKTEQETPHHMYNVGEHTLHALMRVRPDRILRITMLLHDMGKPEYKTMDETGQAHFKKHAIGSEHIAKEILKRLKFDNETIRTVARLVLYHDY
;
A
#
# COMPACT_ATOMS: atom_id res chain seq x y z
N GLU A 1 -31.40 14.56 -3.65
CA GLU A 1 -31.44 14.91 -5.08
C GLU A 1 -31.00 13.72 -5.96
N THR A 2 -29.77 13.15 -5.80
CA THR A 2 -29.27 12.06 -6.66
C THR A 2 -30.26 10.87 -6.73
N LYS A 3 -30.80 10.43 -5.58
CA LYS A 3 -31.77 9.31 -5.52
C LYS A 3 -33.10 9.60 -6.24
N THR A 4 -33.45 10.84 -6.48
CA THR A 4 -34.67 11.21 -7.20
C THR A 4 -34.46 11.32 -8.71
N LEU A 5 -33.21 11.37 -9.15
CA LEU A 5 -32.82 11.50 -10.55
C LEU A 5 -32.48 10.16 -11.23
N PHE A 6 -32.14 9.14 -10.43
CA PHE A 6 -31.67 7.84 -10.94
C PHE A 6 -32.45 6.69 -10.30
N ASP A 7 -32.87 5.72 -11.13
CA ASP A 7 -33.73 4.58 -10.70
C ASP A 7 -32.97 3.58 -9.79
N LYS A 8 -31.66 3.41 -10.00
CA LYS A 8 -30.84 2.44 -9.25
C LYS A 8 -29.70 3.15 -8.53
N THR A 9 -29.82 3.25 -7.21
CA THR A 9 -28.82 3.88 -6.35
C THR A 9 -28.54 3.01 -5.13
N PHE A 10 -27.31 3.06 -4.63
CA PHE A 10 -26.86 2.36 -3.42
C PHE A 10 -26.23 3.34 -2.43
N ASP A 11 -26.52 3.16 -1.16
CA ASP A 11 -25.99 3.98 -0.06
C ASP A 11 -24.59 3.48 0.35
N THR A 12 -23.58 3.75 -0.47
CA THR A 12 -22.23 3.26 -0.26
C THR A 12 -21.41 4.09 0.75
N GLY A 13 -21.89 5.27 1.09
CA GLY A 13 -21.21 6.19 2.02
C GLY A 13 -22.06 7.42 2.33
N ILE A 14 -23.34 7.23 2.62
CA ILE A 14 -24.30 8.34 2.81
C ILE A 14 -23.90 9.26 3.95
N GLU A 15 -23.29 8.74 5.02
CA GLU A 15 -22.76 9.52 6.15
C GLU A 15 -21.65 10.50 5.72
N HIS A 16 -20.98 10.20 4.60
CA HIS A 16 -19.95 11.03 4.01
C HIS A 16 -20.39 11.73 2.72
N GLY A 17 -21.69 11.70 2.43
CA GLY A 17 -22.28 12.34 1.26
C GLY A 17 -22.04 11.60 -0.06
N THR A 18 -21.73 10.29 -0.03
CA THR A 18 -21.46 9.47 -1.23
C THR A 18 -22.61 8.50 -1.49
N ILE A 19 -23.08 8.46 -2.74
CA ILE A 19 -24.08 7.53 -3.26
C ILE A 19 -23.52 6.92 -4.54
N THR A 20 -23.66 5.61 -4.72
CA THR A 20 -23.35 4.96 -6.00
C THR A 20 -24.60 4.89 -6.87
N VAL A 21 -24.50 5.42 -8.08
CA VAL A 21 -25.51 5.32 -9.14
C VAL A 21 -25.11 4.18 -10.06
N LEU A 22 -26.05 3.27 -10.37
CA LEU A 22 -25.81 2.18 -11.33
C LEU A 22 -26.39 2.57 -12.69
N LEU A 23 -25.53 2.76 -13.70
CA LEU A 23 -25.88 3.00 -15.10
C LEU A 23 -25.24 1.91 -15.97
N ASP A 24 -26.01 1.26 -16.81
CA ASP A 24 -25.54 0.24 -17.75
C ASP A 24 -24.63 -0.83 -17.13
N HIS A 25 -24.96 -1.29 -15.92
CA HIS A 25 -24.19 -2.24 -15.09
C HIS A 25 -22.86 -1.68 -14.52
N GLU A 26 -22.56 -0.40 -14.70
CA GLU A 26 -21.43 0.27 -14.10
C GLU A 26 -21.84 1.15 -12.92
N GLY A 27 -21.06 1.14 -11.85
CA GLY A 27 -21.29 1.93 -10.64
C GLY A 27 -20.52 3.26 -10.69
N TYR A 28 -21.24 4.38 -10.59
CA TYR A 28 -20.68 5.73 -10.53
C TYR A 28 -20.87 6.31 -9.14
N GLU A 29 -19.77 6.68 -8.49
CA GLU A 29 -19.83 7.34 -7.18
C GLU A 29 -20.13 8.83 -7.36
N VAL A 30 -21.22 9.28 -6.77
CA VAL A 30 -21.62 10.69 -6.70
C VAL A 30 -21.40 11.17 -5.29
N THR A 31 -20.46 12.09 -5.10
CA THR A 31 -20.09 12.61 -3.78
C THR A 31 -20.32 14.13 -3.69
N THR A 32 -20.94 14.58 -2.62
CA THR A 32 -21.05 15.99 -2.31
C THR A 32 -19.69 16.53 -1.86
N TYR A 33 -19.29 17.71 -2.35
CA TYR A 33 -18.07 18.37 -1.90
C TYR A 33 -18.12 18.59 -0.40
N ARG A 34 -16.98 18.33 0.26
CA ARG A 34 -16.90 18.42 1.71
C ARG A 34 -15.55 18.95 2.20
N ILE A 35 -15.59 19.47 3.41
CA ILE A 35 -14.42 19.80 4.20
C ILE A 35 -14.37 18.78 5.33
N ASP A 36 -13.24 18.14 5.50
CA ASP A 36 -13.00 17.23 6.61
C ASP A 36 -12.57 18.07 7.83
N GLY A 37 -13.24 17.89 8.97
CA GLY A 37 -12.88 18.53 10.23
C GLY A 37 -11.58 17.95 10.82
N LYS A 38 -11.30 18.27 12.09
CA LYS A 38 -10.11 17.75 12.77
C LYS A 38 -10.17 16.22 12.87
N TYR A 39 -9.06 15.56 12.57
CA TYR A 39 -8.89 14.12 12.72
C TYR A 39 -8.42 13.82 14.16
N GLU A 40 -9.11 12.92 14.87
CA GLU A 40 -8.76 12.55 16.26
C GLU A 40 -8.00 11.23 16.33
N ASP A 41 -8.23 10.31 15.39
CA ASP A 41 -7.71 8.93 15.39
C ASP A 41 -6.79 8.59 14.21
N ASN A 42 -6.29 9.60 13.48
CA ASN A 42 -5.55 9.45 12.23
C ASN A 42 -6.34 8.71 11.12
N ARG A 43 -7.68 8.78 11.14
CA ARG A 43 -8.54 8.12 10.17
C ARG A 43 -9.82 8.88 9.84
N HIS A 44 -10.58 9.26 10.86
CA HIS A 44 -11.91 9.84 10.67
C HIS A 44 -11.88 11.31 11.05
N PRO A 45 -12.38 12.20 10.18
CA PRO A 45 -12.68 13.54 10.62
C PRO A 45 -13.83 13.48 11.64
N LYS A 46 -13.70 14.23 12.73
CA LYS A 46 -14.72 14.32 13.78
C LYS A 46 -16.07 14.81 13.25
N GLU A 47 -16.00 15.69 12.28
CA GLU A 47 -17.15 16.28 11.61
C GLU A 47 -16.86 16.43 10.13
N VAL A 48 -17.87 16.22 9.31
CA VAL A 48 -17.84 16.47 7.86
C VAL A 48 -18.79 17.63 7.58
N THR A 49 -18.28 18.70 7.01
CA THR A 49 -19.08 19.84 6.57
C THR A 49 -19.18 19.86 5.07
N PHE A 50 -20.39 19.86 4.53
CA PHE A 50 -20.59 19.99 3.09
C PHE A 50 -20.30 21.41 2.62
N THR A 51 -19.64 21.53 1.47
CA THR A 51 -19.29 22.81 0.85
C THR A 51 -19.71 22.85 -0.61
N ARG A 52 -19.79 24.06 -1.17
CA ARG A 52 -19.94 24.25 -2.62
C ARG A 52 -18.61 24.55 -3.32
N SER A 53 -17.53 24.62 -2.55
CA SER A 53 -16.20 24.95 -3.05
C SER A 53 -15.46 23.67 -3.51
N LEU A 54 -15.27 23.51 -4.80
CA LEU A 54 -14.43 22.47 -5.38
C LEU A 54 -12.99 22.54 -4.81
N LYS A 55 -12.45 23.75 -4.63
CA LYS A 55 -11.10 23.93 -4.09
C LYS A 55 -10.95 23.31 -2.70
N GLU A 56 -11.95 23.48 -1.81
CA GLU A 56 -11.91 22.89 -0.47
C GLU A 56 -12.01 21.36 -0.53
N ASP A 57 -12.82 20.79 -1.43
CA ASP A 57 -12.88 19.35 -1.60
C ASP A 57 -11.58 18.77 -2.15
N LEU A 58 -10.94 19.43 -3.11
CA LEU A 58 -9.65 19.00 -3.64
C LEU A 58 -8.51 19.15 -2.62
N LEU A 59 -8.57 20.18 -1.75
CA LEU A 59 -7.54 20.44 -0.73
C LEU A 59 -7.41 19.32 0.30
N ARG A 60 -8.49 18.60 0.64
CA ARG A 60 -8.48 17.47 1.60
C ARG A 60 -7.94 16.17 1.03
N ARG A 61 -7.69 16.10 -0.28
CA ARG A 61 -7.20 14.88 -0.95
C ARG A 61 -5.74 14.59 -0.63
N ASP A 62 -5.33 13.37 -0.90
CA ASP A 62 -3.97 12.88 -0.57
C ASP A 62 -2.89 13.47 -1.48
N PHE A 63 -2.98 13.23 -2.78
CA PHE A 63 -1.94 13.59 -3.74
C PHE A 63 -2.46 14.50 -4.84
N THR A 64 -1.58 15.35 -5.38
CA THR A 64 -1.90 16.32 -6.44
C THR A 64 -2.50 15.66 -7.67
N ILE A 65 -1.99 14.49 -8.06
CA ILE A 65 -2.47 13.69 -9.19
C ILE A 65 -3.91 13.19 -9.02
N ASN A 66 -4.42 13.16 -7.79
CA ASN A 66 -5.79 12.79 -7.43
C ASN A 66 -6.66 14.01 -7.06
N ALA A 67 -6.10 15.22 -7.14
CA ALA A 67 -6.76 16.47 -6.74
C ALA A 67 -7.07 17.37 -7.93
N MET A 68 -7.59 16.77 -9.00
CA MET A 68 -8.05 17.42 -10.20
C MET A 68 -9.53 17.10 -10.44
N ALA A 69 -10.22 17.96 -11.16
CA ALA A 69 -11.61 17.77 -11.56
C ALA A 69 -11.80 18.18 -13.02
N TYR A 70 -12.81 17.62 -13.66
CA TYR A 70 -13.18 17.95 -15.02
C TYR A 70 -14.69 18.10 -15.14
N ASN A 71 -15.15 19.09 -15.88
CA ASN A 71 -16.49 19.15 -16.43
C ASN A 71 -16.44 19.80 -17.83
N ASP A 72 -17.52 19.66 -18.59
CA ASP A 72 -17.55 20.13 -19.99
C ASP A 72 -17.57 21.67 -20.11
N ALA A 73 -18.05 22.37 -19.09
CA ALA A 73 -18.15 23.84 -19.11
C ALA A 73 -16.83 24.52 -18.79
N ASP A 74 -16.11 24.06 -17.76
CA ASP A 74 -14.88 24.67 -17.27
C ASP A 74 -13.62 23.95 -17.74
N GLY A 75 -13.78 22.75 -18.35
CA GLY A 75 -12.68 21.88 -18.70
C GLY A 75 -11.98 21.28 -17.48
N LEU A 76 -10.67 21.09 -17.58
CA LEU A 76 -9.85 20.56 -16.49
C LEU A 76 -9.53 21.65 -15.46
N VAL A 77 -9.87 21.38 -14.21
CA VAL A 77 -9.53 22.22 -13.07
C VAL A 77 -8.39 21.53 -12.30
N ASP A 78 -7.21 22.11 -12.35
CA ASP A 78 -5.99 21.66 -11.67
C ASP A 78 -5.41 22.79 -10.80
N ILE A 79 -5.84 22.85 -9.55
CA ILE A 79 -5.46 23.92 -8.61
C ILE A 79 -4.08 23.64 -7.99
N PHE A 80 -3.70 22.38 -7.87
CA PHE A 80 -2.53 21.95 -7.09
C PHE A 80 -1.38 21.41 -7.96
N GLY A 81 -1.44 21.54 -9.29
CA GLY A 81 -0.38 21.15 -10.20
C GLY A 81 -0.29 19.65 -10.48
N GLY A 82 -1.41 18.94 -10.36
CA GLY A 82 -1.47 17.49 -10.59
C GLY A 82 -1.07 17.08 -12.00
N MET A 83 -1.39 17.87 -13.03
CA MET A 83 -0.98 17.61 -14.41
C MET A 83 0.52 17.71 -14.62
N GLU A 84 1.17 18.63 -13.91
CA GLU A 84 2.63 18.77 -13.97
C GLU A 84 3.30 17.59 -13.27
N ASP A 85 2.81 17.20 -12.09
CA ASP A 85 3.31 16.04 -11.35
C ASP A 85 3.09 14.73 -12.13
N LEU A 86 1.95 14.57 -12.82
CA LEU A 86 1.71 13.45 -13.74
C LEU A 86 2.76 13.41 -14.88
N LYS A 87 3.04 14.54 -15.50
CA LYS A 87 4.05 14.65 -16.59
C LYS A 87 5.46 14.36 -16.09
N LYS A 88 5.78 14.77 -14.85
CA LYS A 88 7.08 14.52 -14.22
C LYS A 88 7.21 13.12 -13.63
N GLY A 89 6.12 12.39 -13.47
CA GLY A 89 6.10 11.09 -12.78
C GLY A 89 6.37 11.22 -11.29
N VAL A 90 5.71 12.16 -10.60
CA VAL A 90 5.94 12.44 -9.17
C VAL A 90 4.68 12.25 -8.34
N ILE A 91 4.82 11.60 -7.20
CA ILE A 91 3.80 11.48 -6.14
C ILE A 91 4.07 12.58 -5.11
N ARG A 92 3.29 13.64 -5.17
CA ARG A 92 3.36 14.80 -4.27
C ARG A 92 2.07 14.96 -3.49
N CYS A 93 2.16 15.30 -2.19
CA CYS A 93 1.00 15.59 -1.38
C CYS A 93 0.32 16.92 -1.79
N VAL A 94 -1.00 16.99 -1.59
CA VAL A 94 -1.72 18.27 -1.68
C VAL A 94 -1.38 19.09 -0.44
N GLY A 95 -0.74 20.24 -0.60
CA GLY A 95 -0.29 21.08 0.50
C GLY A 95 0.85 20.44 1.30
N ASP A 96 0.83 20.60 2.61
CA ASP A 96 1.87 20.09 3.51
C ASP A 96 1.79 18.57 3.71
N ALA A 97 2.87 17.85 3.44
CA ALA A 97 2.92 16.39 3.49
C ALA A 97 2.75 15.86 4.92
N THR A 98 3.34 16.53 5.92
CA THR A 98 3.24 16.13 7.32
C THR A 98 1.79 16.24 7.81
N ALA A 99 1.10 17.33 7.45
CA ALA A 99 -0.31 17.51 7.75
C ALA A 99 -1.15 16.39 7.09
N ARG A 100 -0.93 16.09 5.80
CA ARG A 100 -1.69 15.07 5.05
C ARG A 100 -1.54 13.68 5.65
N PHE A 101 -0.34 13.26 6.04
CA PHE A 101 -0.11 11.95 6.64
C PHE A 101 -0.55 11.89 8.12
N SER A 102 -0.54 13.01 8.82
CA SER A 102 -1.07 13.10 10.20
C SER A 102 -2.59 12.94 10.25
N GLU A 103 -3.32 13.36 9.21
CA GLU A 103 -4.77 13.19 9.11
C GLU A 103 -5.17 11.72 8.91
N ASP A 104 -4.59 11.05 7.93
CA ASP A 104 -4.79 9.61 7.69
C ASP A 104 -3.45 8.96 7.35
N ALA A 105 -2.90 8.24 8.31
CA ALA A 105 -1.62 7.53 8.15
C ALA A 105 -1.64 6.51 7.01
N LEU A 106 -2.81 5.99 6.59
CA LEU A 106 -2.90 5.09 5.43
C LEU A 106 -2.40 5.77 4.15
N ARG A 107 -2.44 7.10 4.06
CA ARG A 107 -1.92 7.85 2.91
C ARG A 107 -0.43 7.57 2.67
N ILE A 108 0.33 7.19 3.71
CA ILE A 108 1.73 6.74 3.59
C ILE A 108 1.80 5.49 2.70
N LEU A 109 1.01 4.46 2.99
CA LEU A 109 0.95 3.23 2.17
C LEU A 109 0.37 3.50 0.78
N ARG A 110 -0.61 4.38 0.68
CA ARG A 110 -1.16 4.81 -0.61
C ARG A 110 -0.10 5.46 -1.50
N GLY A 111 0.80 6.28 -0.93
CA GLY A 111 1.92 6.88 -1.66
C GLY A 111 2.88 5.83 -2.22
N ILE A 112 3.29 4.85 -1.41
CA ILE A 112 4.08 3.70 -1.86
C ILE A 112 3.36 2.94 -2.99
N ARG A 113 2.07 2.67 -2.83
CA ARG A 113 1.27 1.97 -3.83
C ARG A 113 1.17 2.75 -5.15
N PHE A 114 0.87 4.05 -5.10
CA PHE A 114 0.78 4.85 -6.33
C PHE A 114 2.13 4.92 -7.05
N ALA A 115 3.23 5.10 -6.31
CA ALA A 115 4.56 5.02 -6.89
C ALA A 115 4.82 3.67 -7.55
N ALA A 116 4.39 2.57 -6.92
CA ALA A 116 4.52 1.22 -7.47
C ALA A 116 3.65 0.97 -8.72
N GLN A 117 2.41 1.47 -8.73
CA GLN A 117 1.46 1.25 -9.83
C GLN A 117 1.75 2.13 -11.05
N LEU A 118 2.21 3.34 -10.84
CA LEU A 118 2.44 4.32 -11.91
C LEU A 118 3.91 4.39 -12.35
N GLY A 119 4.82 3.77 -11.61
CA GLY A 119 6.27 3.88 -11.83
C GLY A 119 6.80 5.28 -11.52
N PHE A 120 6.17 6.01 -10.60
CA PHE A 120 6.49 7.38 -10.25
C PHE A 120 7.44 7.45 -9.04
N GLU A 121 8.22 8.53 -8.97
CA GLU A 121 9.05 8.84 -7.81
C GLU A 121 8.23 9.54 -6.72
N ILE A 122 8.59 9.31 -5.48
CA ILE A 122 7.96 10.02 -4.35
C ILE A 122 8.74 11.30 -4.08
N ASP A 123 8.04 12.43 -4.03
CA ASP A 123 8.60 13.74 -3.71
C ASP A 123 9.38 13.75 -2.38
N ASP A 124 10.46 14.51 -2.31
CA ASP A 124 11.36 14.51 -1.15
C ASP A 124 10.67 14.93 0.15
N GLU A 125 9.79 15.93 0.11
CA GLU A 125 9.03 16.35 1.29
C GLU A 125 8.08 15.23 1.75
N ALA A 126 7.43 14.55 0.80
CA ALA A 126 6.59 13.40 1.08
C ALA A 126 7.41 12.24 1.67
N ARG A 127 8.61 11.96 1.13
CA ARG A 127 9.52 10.92 1.68
C ARG A 127 9.93 11.23 3.12
N MET A 128 10.30 12.47 3.42
CA MET A 128 10.68 12.87 4.78
C MET A 128 9.51 12.72 5.75
N ALA A 129 8.33 13.20 5.37
CA ALA A 129 7.13 13.07 6.20
C ALA A 129 6.69 11.61 6.39
N MET A 130 6.79 10.76 5.35
CA MET A 130 6.54 9.32 5.45
C MET A 130 7.44 8.65 6.49
N LYS A 131 8.74 8.98 6.47
CA LYS A 131 9.72 8.42 7.40
C LYS A 131 9.42 8.83 8.84
N GLU A 132 9.13 10.11 9.06
CA GLU A 132 8.80 10.66 10.37
C GLU A 132 7.52 10.04 10.94
N LEU A 133 6.48 9.94 10.10
CA LEU A 133 5.15 9.50 10.50
C LEU A 133 4.89 8.00 10.32
N ALA A 134 5.86 7.20 9.83
CA ALA A 134 5.72 5.75 9.70
C ALA A 134 5.18 5.07 10.98
N PRO A 135 5.61 5.43 12.22
CA PRO A 135 5.07 4.80 13.43
C PRO A 135 3.55 4.96 13.62
N THR A 136 2.93 5.96 13.02
CA THR A 136 1.47 6.17 13.12
C THR A 136 0.66 5.10 12.39
N LEU A 137 1.28 4.34 11.47
CA LEU A 137 0.66 3.21 10.78
C LEU A 137 0.17 2.12 11.74
N ARG A 138 0.72 2.02 12.95
CA ARG A 138 0.23 1.08 14.00
C ARG A 138 -1.21 1.35 14.42
N LYS A 139 -1.74 2.53 14.15
CA LYS A 139 -3.14 2.90 14.44
C LYS A 139 -4.10 2.47 13.33
N ILE A 140 -3.58 2.08 12.16
CA ILE A 140 -4.39 1.70 11.00
C ILE A 140 -4.79 0.23 11.12
N SER A 141 -6.05 -0.08 10.78
CA SER A 141 -6.54 -1.45 10.82
C SER A 141 -5.81 -2.36 9.82
N ALA A 142 -5.64 -3.61 10.21
CA ALA A 142 -4.91 -4.61 9.42
C ALA A 142 -5.54 -4.81 8.03
N GLU A 143 -6.86 -4.73 7.93
CA GLU A 143 -7.61 -4.88 6.68
C GLU A 143 -7.26 -3.75 5.69
N ARG A 144 -7.14 -2.50 6.18
CA ARG A 144 -6.74 -1.37 5.32
C ARG A 144 -5.29 -1.52 4.85
N ILE A 145 -4.39 -1.93 5.73
CA ILE A 145 -2.98 -2.21 5.39
C ILE A 145 -2.90 -3.32 4.35
N GLN A 146 -3.63 -4.43 4.57
CA GLN A 146 -3.70 -5.57 3.65
C GLN A 146 -4.04 -5.13 2.22
N VAL A 147 -5.07 -4.29 2.06
CA VAL A 147 -5.53 -3.83 0.74
C VAL A 147 -4.42 -3.05 0.01
N GLU A 148 -3.74 -2.13 0.70
CA GLU A 148 -2.67 -1.34 0.09
C GLU A 148 -1.43 -2.21 -0.21
N LEU A 149 -1.07 -3.13 0.69
CA LEU A 149 0.02 -4.09 0.48
C LEU A 149 -0.24 -4.95 -0.76
N VAL A 150 -1.43 -5.56 -0.87
CA VAL A 150 -1.77 -6.42 -2.02
C VAL A 150 -1.71 -5.63 -3.32
N LYS A 151 -2.27 -4.42 -3.36
CA LYS A 151 -2.22 -3.54 -4.54
C LYS A 151 -0.77 -3.16 -4.93
N THR A 152 0.10 -2.98 -3.95
CA THR A 152 1.54 -2.75 -4.18
C THR A 152 2.20 -4.00 -4.77
N LEU A 153 1.92 -5.17 -4.20
CA LEU A 153 2.49 -6.44 -4.65
C LEU A 153 2.10 -6.79 -6.09
N VAL A 154 0.86 -6.57 -6.50
CA VAL A 154 0.38 -6.88 -7.85
C VAL A 154 0.65 -5.79 -8.87
N SER A 155 1.32 -4.71 -8.49
CA SER A 155 1.74 -3.64 -9.40
C SER A 155 2.94 -4.06 -10.28
N ASP A 156 3.33 -3.18 -11.19
CA ASP A 156 4.52 -3.36 -12.02
C ASP A 156 5.83 -3.16 -11.25
N ARG A 157 5.78 -2.46 -10.10
CA ARG A 157 6.94 -2.13 -9.27
C ARG A 157 6.76 -2.58 -7.79
N PRO A 158 6.56 -3.90 -7.52
CA PRO A 158 6.48 -4.41 -6.14
C PRO A 158 7.79 -4.19 -5.36
N ASP A 159 8.91 -3.93 -6.05
CA ASP A 159 10.20 -3.54 -5.47
C ASP A 159 10.17 -2.21 -4.72
N MET A 160 9.08 -1.42 -4.82
CA MET A 160 8.83 -0.26 -3.95
C MET A 160 8.72 -0.62 -2.46
N LEU A 161 8.61 -1.91 -2.12
CA LEU A 161 8.81 -2.40 -0.75
C LEU A 161 10.21 -2.08 -0.20
N ARG A 162 11.25 -1.96 -1.06
CA ARG A 162 12.58 -1.46 -0.65
C ARG A 162 12.49 -0.04 -0.10
N THR A 163 11.82 0.85 -0.83
CA THR A 163 11.59 2.22 -0.35
C THR A 163 10.79 2.23 0.96
N ALA A 164 9.77 1.37 1.07
CA ALA A 164 9.01 1.24 2.31
C ALA A 164 9.88 0.76 3.49
N TYR A 165 10.83 -0.15 3.24
CA TYR A 165 11.82 -0.59 4.23
C TYR A 165 12.76 0.56 4.63
N GLU A 166 13.36 1.27 3.69
CA GLU A 166 14.28 2.40 3.91
C GLU A 166 13.63 3.51 4.75
N LEU A 167 12.33 3.73 4.55
CA LEU A 167 11.53 4.71 5.28
C LEU A 167 10.99 4.18 6.63
N GLY A 168 11.27 2.93 7.00
CA GLY A 168 10.81 2.31 8.25
C GLY A 168 9.31 2.02 8.29
N ILE A 169 8.67 1.97 7.12
CA ILE A 169 7.24 1.71 6.96
C ILE A 169 6.95 0.23 7.18
N THR A 170 7.73 -0.69 6.57
CA THR A 170 7.56 -2.14 6.69
C THR A 170 7.64 -2.60 8.14
N LYS A 171 8.53 -2.01 8.93
CA LYS A 171 8.70 -2.28 10.36
C LYS A 171 7.40 -2.16 11.17
N GLN A 172 6.43 -1.38 10.70
CA GLN A 172 5.20 -1.12 11.44
C GLN A 172 4.15 -2.23 11.30
N PHE A 173 4.19 -3.00 10.20
CA PHE A 173 3.18 -4.03 9.90
C PHE A 173 3.76 -5.36 9.40
N LEU A 174 5.00 -5.37 8.92
CA LEU A 174 5.71 -6.55 8.38
C LEU A 174 7.19 -6.56 8.82
N PRO A 175 7.49 -6.54 10.15
CA PRO A 175 8.86 -6.47 10.66
C PRO A 175 9.72 -7.67 10.25
N GLU A 176 9.11 -8.81 9.89
CA GLU A 176 9.80 -9.99 9.38
C GLU A 176 10.53 -9.69 8.07
N PHE A 177 9.97 -8.84 7.21
CA PHE A 177 10.65 -8.40 5.99
C PHE A 177 11.92 -7.59 6.29
N ASP A 178 11.90 -6.78 7.35
CA ASP A 178 13.09 -6.05 7.80
C ASP A 178 14.22 -7.00 8.25
N LEU A 179 13.88 -8.18 8.77
CA LEU A 179 14.87 -9.22 9.08
C LEU A 179 15.46 -9.82 7.81
N LEU A 180 14.65 -10.07 6.76
CA LEU A 180 15.15 -10.54 5.47
C LEU A 180 16.15 -9.55 4.86
N MET A 181 15.85 -8.24 4.90
CA MET A 181 16.72 -7.18 4.37
C MET A 181 18.08 -7.10 5.09
N LYS A 182 18.19 -7.66 6.30
CA LYS A 182 19.41 -7.71 7.10
C LYS A 182 20.12 -9.06 7.08
N THR A 183 19.52 -10.08 6.44
CA THR A 183 20.06 -11.44 6.43
C THR A 183 20.89 -11.67 5.18
N GLU A 184 22.21 -11.69 5.36
CA GLU A 184 23.15 -12.04 4.29
C GLU A 184 23.10 -13.55 4.00
N GLN A 185 23.28 -13.90 2.73
CA GLN A 185 23.23 -15.31 2.30
C GLN A 185 24.60 -16.00 2.26
N GLU A 186 25.71 -15.25 2.21
CA GLU A 186 27.11 -15.73 2.25
C GLU A 186 27.33 -17.08 1.53
N THR A 187 26.80 -17.14 0.31
CA THR A 187 26.98 -18.30 -0.56
C THR A 187 27.59 -17.87 -1.90
N PRO A 188 28.41 -18.70 -2.57
CA PRO A 188 29.02 -18.34 -3.85
C PRO A 188 27.97 -18.02 -4.95
N HIS A 189 26.75 -18.45 -4.77
CA HIS A 189 25.67 -18.36 -5.76
C HIS A 189 24.70 -17.19 -5.52
N HIS A 190 24.79 -16.49 -4.39
CA HIS A 190 23.86 -15.40 -4.04
C HIS A 190 24.60 -14.08 -3.83
N MET A 191 24.36 -13.13 -4.73
CA MET A 191 24.91 -11.77 -4.66
C MET A 191 24.07 -10.83 -3.80
N TYR A 192 22.90 -11.28 -3.34
CA TYR A 192 21.91 -10.47 -2.63
C TYR A 192 21.65 -11.01 -1.23
N ASN A 193 21.34 -10.14 -0.28
CA ASN A 193 20.71 -10.57 0.97
C ASN A 193 19.33 -11.19 0.70
N VAL A 194 18.72 -11.84 1.69
CA VAL A 194 17.45 -12.56 1.51
C VAL A 194 16.32 -11.62 1.08
N GLY A 195 16.28 -10.38 1.62
CA GLY A 195 15.28 -9.41 1.27
C GLY A 195 15.37 -8.96 -0.19
N GLU A 196 16.57 -8.62 -0.67
CA GLU A 196 16.80 -8.29 -2.07
C GLU A 196 16.48 -9.46 -3.00
N HIS A 197 16.85 -10.68 -2.62
CA HIS A 197 16.43 -11.88 -3.33
C HIS A 197 14.91 -11.96 -3.47
N THR A 198 14.18 -11.71 -2.37
CA THR A 198 12.72 -11.69 -2.35
C THR A 198 12.15 -10.62 -3.30
N LEU A 199 12.71 -9.41 -3.31
CA LEU A 199 12.28 -8.35 -4.22
C LEU A 199 12.52 -8.73 -5.69
N HIS A 200 13.67 -9.32 -6.00
CA HIS A 200 13.95 -9.83 -7.34
C HIS A 200 13.01 -10.95 -7.77
N ALA A 201 12.65 -11.86 -6.86
CA ALA A 201 11.68 -12.93 -7.12
C ALA A 201 10.28 -12.33 -7.39
N LEU A 202 9.85 -11.34 -6.60
CA LEU A 202 8.61 -10.61 -6.82
C LEU A 202 8.52 -10.00 -8.24
N MET A 203 9.59 -9.38 -8.72
CA MET A 203 9.63 -8.77 -10.05
C MET A 203 9.51 -9.78 -11.20
N ARG A 204 9.88 -11.05 -10.97
CA ARG A 204 9.92 -12.10 -12.01
C ARG A 204 8.63 -12.91 -12.12
N VAL A 205 7.80 -12.96 -11.09
CA VAL A 205 6.52 -13.67 -11.16
C VAL A 205 5.43 -12.76 -11.70
N ARG A 206 4.46 -13.35 -12.41
CA ARG A 206 3.31 -12.59 -12.92
C ARG A 206 2.56 -11.87 -11.77
N PRO A 207 1.84 -10.76 -12.05
CA PRO A 207 1.13 -9.97 -11.06
C PRO A 207 -0.17 -10.66 -10.58
N ASP A 208 -0.06 -11.90 -10.14
CA ASP A 208 -1.14 -12.67 -9.53
C ASP A 208 -1.08 -12.51 -8.01
N ARG A 209 -2.22 -12.28 -7.39
CA ARG A 209 -2.34 -12.02 -5.95
C ARG A 209 -1.69 -13.12 -5.10
N ILE A 210 -2.01 -14.37 -5.38
CA ILE A 210 -1.52 -15.51 -4.59
C ILE A 210 -0.02 -15.71 -4.81
N LEU A 211 0.44 -15.65 -6.05
CA LEU A 211 1.87 -15.83 -6.36
C LEU A 211 2.73 -14.72 -5.76
N ARG A 212 2.29 -13.46 -5.84
CA ARG A 212 3.04 -12.33 -5.28
C ARG A 212 3.10 -12.37 -3.75
N ILE A 213 2.01 -12.74 -3.08
CA ILE A 213 2.01 -12.96 -1.63
C ILE A 213 2.93 -14.14 -1.27
N THR A 214 2.88 -15.24 -2.03
CA THR A 214 3.77 -16.38 -1.82
C THR A 214 5.23 -15.98 -1.95
N MET A 215 5.59 -15.24 -3.00
CA MET A 215 6.98 -14.79 -3.19
C MET A 215 7.44 -13.79 -2.11
N LEU A 216 6.55 -12.96 -1.58
CA LEU A 216 6.91 -12.12 -0.44
C LEU A 216 7.27 -12.95 0.80
N LEU A 217 6.59 -14.10 0.99
CA LEU A 217 6.65 -14.86 2.24
C LEU A 217 7.51 -16.14 2.17
N HIS A 218 7.99 -16.54 0.98
CA HIS A 218 8.64 -17.85 0.79
C HIS A 218 9.88 -18.07 1.66
N ASP A 219 10.65 -17.03 1.89
CA ASP A 219 11.93 -17.07 2.59
C ASP A 219 11.89 -16.48 4.01
N MET A 220 10.70 -16.20 4.58
CA MET A 220 10.58 -15.58 5.89
C MET A 220 11.24 -16.37 7.03
N GLY A 221 11.43 -17.67 6.87
CA GLY A 221 12.11 -18.52 7.86
C GLY A 221 13.64 -18.48 7.76
N LYS A 222 14.25 -18.01 6.67
CA LYS A 222 15.71 -18.03 6.50
C LYS A 222 16.48 -17.39 7.65
N PRO A 223 16.09 -16.26 8.24
CA PRO A 223 16.83 -15.66 9.35
C PRO A 223 17.00 -16.60 10.56
N GLU A 224 15.96 -17.37 10.90
CA GLU A 224 15.96 -18.31 12.03
C GLU A 224 16.69 -19.63 11.74
N TYR A 225 16.74 -20.04 10.46
CA TYR A 225 17.32 -21.30 10.02
C TYR A 225 18.74 -21.14 9.45
N LYS A 226 19.32 -19.96 9.56
CA LYS A 226 20.69 -19.70 9.11
C LYS A 226 21.70 -20.43 9.98
N THR A 227 22.54 -21.26 9.36
CA THR A 227 23.70 -21.90 9.98
C THR A 227 24.92 -21.64 9.13
N MET A 228 26.11 -21.60 9.75
CA MET A 228 27.38 -21.46 9.03
C MET A 228 28.15 -22.75 9.12
N ASP A 229 28.80 -23.17 8.03
CA ASP A 229 29.74 -24.25 8.06
C ASP A 229 31.18 -23.78 8.35
N GLU A 230 32.12 -24.75 8.41
CA GLU A 230 33.53 -24.47 8.72
C GLU A 230 34.23 -23.61 7.65
N THR A 231 33.67 -23.52 6.46
CA THR A 231 34.18 -22.70 5.35
C THR A 231 33.62 -21.27 5.34
N GLY A 232 32.68 -20.95 6.25
CA GLY A 232 32.01 -19.67 6.31
C GLY A 232 30.85 -19.56 5.31
N GLN A 233 30.35 -20.66 4.78
CA GLN A 233 29.19 -20.69 3.91
C GLN A 233 27.90 -20.84 4.72
N ALA A 234 26.88 -20.01 4.39
CA ALA A 234 25.58 -20.09 5.03
C ALA A 234 24.72 -21.21 4.44
N HIS A 235 23.97 -21.88 5.32
CA HIS A 235 22.97 -22.90 4.98
C HIS A 235 21.64 -22.56 5.65
N PHE A 236 20.53 -22.89 4.96
CA PHE A 236 19.16 -22.56 5.40
C PHE A 236 18.27 -23.82 5.41
N LYS A 237 18.81 -24.95 5.88
CA LYS A 237 18.10 -26.23 5.85
C LYS A 237 16.75 -26.15 6.60
N LYS A 238 15.68 -26.62 5.94
CA LYS A 238 14.30 -26.63 6.48
C LYS A 238 13.66 -25.24 6.66
N HIS A 239 14.23 -24.17 6.10
CA HIS A 239 13.64 -22.83 6.21
C HIS A 239 12.22 -22.76 5.65
N ALA A 240 11.86 -23.57 4.66
CA ALA A 240 10.51 -23.65 4.10
C ALA A 240 9.44 -23.98 5.15
N ILE A 241 9.77 -24.84 6.13
CA ILE A 241 8.85 -25.16 7.27
C ILE A 241 8.68 -23.95 8.16
N GLY A 242 9.77 -23.26 8.51
CA GLY A 242 9.71 -22.01 9.27
C GLY A 242 8.97 -20.90 8.53
N SER A 243 9.27 -20.76 7.23
CA SER A 243 8.57 -19.78 6.36
C SER A 243 7.07 -20.03 6.31
N GLU A 244 6.63 -21.30 6.22
CA GLU A 244 5.20 -21.67 6.22
C GLU A 244 4.50 -21.25 7.51
N HIS A 245 5.14 -21.50 8.65
CA HIS A 245 4.60 -21.10 9.97
C HIS A 245 4.49 -19.57 10.09
N ILE A 246 5.57 -18.84 9.80
CA ILE A 246 5.61 -17.38 9.83
C ILE A 246 4.61 -16.78 8.84
N ALA A 247 4.50 -17.33 7.62
CA ALA A 247 3.53 -16.87 6.63
C ALA A 247 2.09 -16.95 7.14
N LYS A 248 1.72 -18.06 7.80
CA LYS A 248 0.38 -18.19 8.43
C LYS A 248 0.12 -17.13 9.49
N GLU A 249 1.12 -16.84 10.33
CA GLU A 249 0.99 -15.80 11.36
C GLU A 249 0.84 -14.42 10.77
N ILE A 250 1.67 -14.05 9.78
CA ILE A 250 1.59 -12.78 9.06
C ILE A 250 0.21 -12.61 8.40
N LEU A 251 -0.24 -13.62 7.66
CA LEU A 251 -1.51 -13.55 6.93
C LEU A 251 -2.72 -13.45 7.88
N LYS A 252 -2.71 -14.16 9.01
CA LYS A 252 -3.73 -14.01 10.06
C LYS A 252 -3.70 -12.61 10.68
N ARG A 253 -2.51 -12.11 11.02
CA ARG A 253 -2.32 -10.76 11.59
C ARG A 253 -2.83 -9.69 10.63
N LEU A 254 -2.59 -9.84 9.34
CA LEU A 254 -3.06 -8.94 8.28
C LEU A 254 -4.49 -9.24 7.81
N LYS A 255 -5.23 -10.12 8.50
CA LYS A 255 -6.66 -10.41 8.25
C LYS A 255 -6.98 -10.95 6.86
N PHE A 256 -6.08 -11.76 6.29
CA PHE A 256 -6.41 -12.50 5.07
C PHE A 256 -7.46 -13.59 5.33
N ASP A 257 -8.20 -13.93 4.29
CA ASP A 257 -9.18 -15.03 4.34
C ASP A 257 -8.50 -16.39 4.48
N ASN A 258 -9.24 -17.37 5.02
CA ASN A 258 -8.71 -18.71 5.31
C ASN A 258 -8.27 -19.48 4.04
N GLU A 259 -8.87 -19.22 2.89
CA GLU A 259 -8.50 -19.87 1.64
C GLU A 259 -7.16 -19.35 1.15
N THR A 260 -6.96 -18.03 1.17
CA THR A 260 -5.68 -17.39 0.87
C THR A 260 -4.58 -17.91 1.81
N ILE A 261 -4.86 -17.97 3.13
CA ILE A 261 -3.87 -18.46 4.11
C ILE A 261 -3.45 -19.90 3.79
N ARG A 262 -4.38 -20.81 3.54
CA ARG A 262 -4.08 -22.21 3.24
C ARG A 262 -3.29 -22.38 1.95
N THR A 263 -3.70 -21.65 0.91
CA THR A 263 -3.08 -21.74 -0.41
C THR A 263 -1.65 -21.21 -0.38
N VAL A 264 -1.44 -20.01 0.16
CA VAL A 264 -0.10 -19.39 0.25
C VAL A 264 0.83 -20.23 1.14
N ALA A 265 0.35 -20.68 2.31
CA ALA A 265 1.15 -21.48 3.23
C ALA A 265 1.63 -22.79 2.55
N ARG A 266 0.76 -23.44 1.78
CA ARG A 266 1.13 -24.64 1.01
C ARG A 266 2.17 -24.33 -0.05
N LEU A 267 2.02 -23.25 -0.81
CA LEU A 267 2.99 -22.83 -1.82
C LEU A 267 4.34 -22.47 -1.20
N VAL A 268 4.32 -21.75 -0.06
CA VAL A 268 5.54 -21.44 0.71
C VAL A 268 6.24 -22.71 1.19
N LEU A 269 5.50 -23.72 1.69
CA LEU A 269 6.09 -24.98 2.17
C LEU A 269 6.82 -25.74 1.07
N TYR A 270 6.33 -25.66 -0.17
CA TYR A 270 6.84 -26.45 -1.29
C TYR A 270 7.61 -25.62 -2.34
N HIS A 271 8.04 -24.40 -2.02
CA HIS A 271 8.68 -23.52 -3.01
C HIS A 271 10.07 -23.99 -3.47
N ASP A 272 10.73 -24.84 -2.71
CA ASP A 272 12.05 -25.41 -3.01
C ASP A 272 11.98 -26.74 -3.82
N TYR A 273 10.79 -27.23 -4.20
CA TYR A 273 10.61 -28.50 -4.91
C TYR A 273 10.40 -28.30 -6.41
#